data_cc19b16e51ada8a0366e657d69642a87
#
_entry.id   cc19b16e51ada8a0366e657d69642a87
#
_cell.length_a   1.000
_cell.length_b   1.000
_cell.length_c   1.000
_cell.angle_alpha   90.00
_cell.angle_beta   90.00
_cell.angle_gamma   90.00
#
_symmetry.space_group_name_H-M   'P 1'
#
loop_
_entity.id
_entity.type
_entity.pdbx_description
1 polymer ?
#
loop_
_entity_poly.entity_id
_entity_poly.type
_entity_poly.pdbx_seq_one_letter_code
_entity_poly.pdbx_strand_id
1 'polypeptide(L)'
;MHKSILATAVLLGCLVFASGCAVGRRTLPLTVSQTPGLGATKGTVFIGEVADSRRFENKPQLPSVPSIDGDVTKATKEQLANVIGRQRNSYGGALGDIGLPENDTVMNRTRQLIEEGFRRKGYAIGTDPAAATAATVVIDEFWAWVTPGMWSISFEANVTCKLTVTKDGNTKTFTVRGYAINKGQAATNPNWQKAYQAAFDDFLVQFDRTLTNAGL
;
A
#
# COMPACT_ATOMS: atom_id res chain seq x y z
N MET A 1 38.07 -17.04 42.90
CA MET A 1 36.90 -17.50 42.14
C MET A 1 35.95 -16.38 41.68
N HIS A 2 36.09 -15.10 42.10
CA HIS A 2 35.18 -14.00 41.70
C HIS A 2 35.50 -13.27 40.36
N LYS A 3 36.73 -13.42 39.85
CA LYS A 3 37.11 -12.72 38.58
C LYS A 3 36.59 -13.41 37.31
N SER A 4 36.29 -14.71 37.33
CA SER A 4 35.79 -15.45 36.16
C SER A 4 34.30 -15.24 35.90
N ILE A 5 33.51 -14.92 36.92
CA ILE A 5 32.08 -14.73 36.82
C ILE A 5 31.74 -13.38 36.16
N LEU A 6 32.57 -12.36 36.41
CA LEU A 6 32.36 -11.02 35.78
C LEU A 6 32.63 -11.03 34.27
N ALA A 7 33.64 -11.80 33.83
CA ALA A 7 33.97 -11.90 32.40
C ALA A 7 32.86 -12.61 31.60
N THR A 8 32.22 -13.62 32.20
CA THR A 8 31.12 -14.38 31.54
C THR A 8 29.85 -13.53 31.43
N ALA A 9 29.54 -12.69 32.42
CA ALA A 9 28.37 -11.80 32.38
C ALA A 9 28.51 -10.68 31.33
N VAL A 10 29.69 -10.16 31.08
CA VAL A 10 29.94 -9.15 30.05
C VAL A 10 29.84 -9.74 28.64
N LEU A 11 30.30 -10.99 28.45
CA LEU A 11 30.20 -11.67 27.14
C LEU A 11 28.75 -12.02 26.78
N LEU A 12 27.91 -12.35 27.77
CA LEU A 12 26.48 -12.66 27.54
C LEU A 12 25.65 -11.40 27.24
N GLY A 13 26.06 -10.24 27.75
CA GLY A 13 25.41 -8.95 27.52
C GLY A 13 25.61 -8.39 26.10
N CYS A 14 26.70 -8.76 25.41
CA CYS A 14 26.99 -8.30 24.05
C CYS A 14 26.26 -9.07 22.94
N LEU A 15 25.69 -10.23 23.26
CA LEU A 15 24.98 -11.07 22.26
C LEU A 15 23.53 -10.64 22.00
N VAL A 16 22.97 -9.72 22.77
CA VAL A 16 21.55 -9.32 22.65
C VAL A 16 21.34 -8.14 21.69
N PHE A 17 22.39 -7.46 21.22
CA PHE A 17 22.28 -6.30 20.34
C PHE A 17 22.52 -6.58 18.84
N ALA A 18 22.67 -7.85 18.46
CA ALA A 18 22.73 -8.25 17.06
C ALA A 18 21.35 -8.51 16.44
N SER A 19 20.31 -7.73 16.79
CA SER A 19 19.11 -7.63 15.98
C SER A 19 19.47 -6.82 14.73
N GLY A 20 20.16 -7.51 13.81
CA GLY A 20 20.63 -6.94 12.56
C GLY A 20 19.50 -6.26 11.81
N CYS A 21 19.79 -5.14 11.21
CA CYS A 21 18.97 -4.56 10.14
C CYS A 21 18.65 -5.69 9.18
N ALA A 22 17.37 -6.11 9.12
CA ALA A 22 16.94 -7.14 8.20
C ALA A 22 17.14 -6.61 6.77
N VAL A 23 18.29 -6.94 6.18
CA VAL A 23 18.57 -6.74 4.77
C VAL A 23 17.85 -7.85 4.03
N GLY A 24 17.06 -7.51 3.03
CA GLY A 24 16.32 -8.47 2.20
C GLY A 24 14.85 -8.10 2.04
N ARG A 25 14.15 -8.95 1.29
CA ARG A 25 12.72 -8.78 1.03
C ARG A 25 11.91 -8.97 2.32
N ARG A 26 10.97 -8.06 2.55
CA ARG A 26 10.01 -8.12 3.66
C ARG A 26 8.61 -8.41 3.14
N THR A 27 7.86 -9.22 3.87
CA THR A 27 6.43 -9.39 3.64
C THR A 27 5.64 -8.48 4.57
N LEU A 28 4.73 -7.70 3.99
CA LEU A 28 3.90 -6.75 4.71
C LEU A 28 2.42 -7.06 4.43
N PRO A 29 1.73 -7.76 5.32
CA PRO A 29 0.29 -7.95 5.19
C PRO A 29 -0.42 -6.60 5.38
N LEU A 30 -1.26 -6.23 4.41
CA LEU A 30 -2.10 -5.04 4.47
C LEU A 30 -3.56 -5.46 4.62
N THR A 31 -4.34 -4.67 5.37
CA THR A 31 -5.77 -4.89 5.58
C THR A 31 -6.53 -3.62 5.23
N VAL A 32 -7.56 -3.74 4.43
CA VAL A 32 -8.53 -2.66 4.24
C VAL A 32 -9.58 -2.78 5.34
N SER A 33 -9.67 -1.76 6.19
CA SER A 33 -10.66 -1.73 7.28
C SER A 33 -12.06 -1.65 6.69
N GLN A 34 -12.90 -2.62 7.02
CA GLN A 34 -14.29 -2.65 6.59
C GLN A 34 -15.17 -1.93 7.62
N THR A 35 -16.04 -1.06 7.14
CA THR A 35 -17.06 -0.45 7.99
C THR A 35 -18.23 -1.43 8.14
N PRO A 36 -18.70 -1.71 9.36
CA PRO A 36 -19.90 -2.51 9.57
C PRO A 36 -21.08 -1.91 8.82
N GLY A 37 -21.82 -2.77 8.09
CA GLY A 37 -22.79 -2.43 7.06
C GLY A 37 -23.74 -1.27 7.34
N LEU A 38 -23.51 -0.19 6.64
CA LEU A 38 -24.61 0.69 6.24
C LEU A 38 -25.42 -0.08 5.21
N GLY A 39 -26.71 -0.30 5.45
CA GLY A 39 -27.59 -1.03 4.51
C GLY A 39 -27.47 -0.45 3.11
N ALA A 40 -27.42 -1.30 2.08
CA ALA A 40 -27.34 -0.85 0.70
C ALA A 40 -28.63 -0.12 0.32
N THR A 41 -28.56 1.20 0.10
CA THR A 41 -29.68 2.07 -0.24
C THR A 41 -29.64 2.59 -1.67
N LYS A 42 -28.45 2.51 -2.32
CA LYS A 42 -28.20 3.06 -3.67
C LYS A 42 -28.18 1.98 -4.78
N GLY A 43 -28.48 0.74 -4.45
CA GLY A 43 -28.44 -0.38 -5.39
C GLY A 43 -27.12 -1.12 -5.38
N THR A 44 -26.83 -1.82 -6.48
CA THR A 44 -25.65 -2.71 -6.62
C THR A 44 -24.66 -2.09 -7.58
N VAL A 45 -23.36 -2.21 -7.25
CA VAL A 45 -22.25 -1.87 -8.15
C VAL A 45 -21.44 -3.12 -8.49
N PHE A 46 -21.14 -3.31 -9.76
CA PHE A 46 -20.20 -4.32 -10.26
C PHE A 46 -18.80 -3.71 -10.38
N ILE A 47 -17.80 -4.31 -9.72
CA ILE A 47 -16.42 -3.92 -9.91
C ILE A 47 -15.78 -4.83 -10.95
N GLY A 48 -15.58 -4.29 -12.14
CA GLY A 48 -15.00 -4.98 -13.28
C GLY A 48 -13.48 -5.14 -13.16
N GLU A 49 -12.76 -4.77 -14.22
CA GLU A 49 -11.30 -4.87 -14.26
C GLU A 49 -10.62 -3.93 -13.25
N VAL A 50 -9.59 -4.44 -12.59
CA VAL A 50 -8.61 -3.66 -11.83
C VAL A 50 -7.24 -3.94 -12.44
N ALA A 51 -6.70 -2.95 -13.16
CA ALA A 51 -5.44 -3.07 -13.88
C ALA A 51 -4.29 -2.38 -13.12
N ASP A 52 -3.12 -3.03 -13.07
CA ASP A 52 -1.89 -2.44 -12.52
C ASP A 52 -1.11 -1.75 -13.64
N SER A 53 -1.06 -0.42 -13.60
CA SER A 53 -0.32 0.43 -14.56
C SER A 53 0.85 1.17 -13.92
N ARG A 54 1.27 0.75 -12.72
CA ARG A 54 2.42 1.36 -12.04
C ARG A 54 3.68 1.28 -12.88
N ARG A 55 4.46 2.35 -12.86
CA ARG A 55 5.74 2.41 -13.56
C ARG A 55 6.88 2.20 -12.59
N PHE A 56 7.77 1.27 -12.93
CA PHE A 56 8.97 0.96 -12.18
C PHE A 56 10.20 1.42 -12.93
N GLU A 57 11.20 1.90 -12.20
CA GLU A 57 12.47 2.35 -12.76
C GLU A 57 13.66 1.60 -12.15
N ASN A 58 14.71 1.44 -12.95
CA ASN A 58 15.98 0.92 -12.47
C ASN A 58 16.73 2.02 -11.72
N LYS A 59 16.99 1.78 -10.41
CA LYS A 59 17.80 2.66 -9.53
C LYS A 59 17.36 4.14 -9.58
N PRO A 60 16.07 4.46 -9.39
CA PRO A 60 15.61 5.85 -9.41
C PRO A 60 16.28 6.66 -8.29
N GLN A 61 16.51 7.95 -8.53
CA GLN A 61 17.07 8.87 -7.55
C GLN A 61 16.09 9.14 -6.40
N LEU A 62 14.81 9.30 -6.73
CA LEU A 62 13.76 9.58 -5.75
C LEU A 62 13.23 8.28 -5.15
N PRO A 63 13.13 8.17 -3.82
CA PRO A 63 12.58 6.98 -3.16
C PRO A 63 11.08 6.77 -3.43
N SER A 64 10.35 7.83 -3.80
CA SER A 64 8.95 7.79 -4.18
C SER A 64 8.68 7.10 -5.53
N VAL A 65 9.71 6.90 -6.36
CA VAL A 65 9.58 6.18 -7.63
C VAL A 65 9.71 4.68 -7.40
N PRO A 66 8.72 3.87 -7.84
CA PRO A 66 8.77 2.43 -7.70
C PRO A 66 10.01 1.80 -8.35
N SER A 67 10.60 0.84 -7.66
CA SER A 67 11.78 0.10 -8.11
C SER A 67 11.85 -1.27 -7.43
N ILE A 68 12.62 -2.19 -7.95
CA ILE A 68 12.84 -3.52 -7.37
C ILE A 68 14.31 -3.79 -7.13
N ASP A 69 14.60 -4.83 -6.37
CA ASP A 69 15.93 -5.40 -6.30
C ASP A 69 16.19 -6.18 -7.59
N GLY A 70 17.23 -5.76 -8.34
CA GLY A 70 17.53 -6.31 -9.66
C GLY A 70 17.13 -5.37 -10.81
N ASP A 71 16.84 -5.97 -11.95
CA ASP A 71 16.54 -5.28 -13.21
C ASP A 71 15.04 -5.36 -13.52
N VAL A 72 14.36 -4.22 -13.56
CA VAL A 72 12.94 -4.08 -13.85
C VAL A 72 12.58 -4.71 -15.20
N THR A 73 13.47 -4.66 -16.20
CA THR A 73 13.21 -5.21 -17.54
C THR A 73 13.16 -6.74 -17.56
N LYS A 74 13.68 -7.40 -16.52
CA LYS A 74 13.69 -8.85 -16.36
C LYS A 74 12.63 -9.35 -15.38
N ALA A 75 11.97 -8.44 -14.68
CA ALA A 75 10.94 -8.79 -13.73
C ALA A 75 9.65 -9.23 -14.43
N THR A 76 9.00 -10.25 -13.88
CA THR A 76 7.67 -10.68 -14.37
C THR A 76 6.58 -9.75 -13.83
N LYS A 77 5.42 -9.74 -14.49
CA LYS A 77 4.26 -8.97 -14.02
C LYS A 77 3.83 -9.39 -12.62
N GLU A 78 3.89 -10.68 -12.31
CA GLU A 78 3.54 -11.25 -11.01
C GLU A 78 4.49 -10.76 -9.92
N GLN A 79 5.78 -10.67 -10.20
CA GLN A 79 6.76 -10.10 -9.28
C GLN A 79 6.47 -8.62 -9.00
N LEU A 80 6.19 -7.82 -10.05
CA LEU A 80 5.86 -6.41 -9.90
C LEU A 80 4.52 -6.19 -9.19
N ALA A 81 3.51 -7.02 -9.46
CA ALA A 81 2.18 -6.94 -8.85
C ALA A 81 2.18 -7.11 -7.32
N ASN A 82 3.24 -7.72 -6.78
CA ASN A 82 3.36 -7.96 -5.34
C ASN A 82 4.20 -6.91 -4.61
N VAL A 83 5.15 -6.23 -5.30
CA VAL A 83 6.04 -5.26 -4.66
C VAL A 83 5.32 -3.94 -4.42
N ILE A 84 5.39 -3.46 -3.18
CA ILE A 84 4.65 -2.27 -2.71
C ILE A 84 5.55 -1.20 -2.09
N GLY A 85 6.85 -1.43 -1.98
CA GLY A 85 7.77 -0.45 -1.43
C GLY A 85 9.20 -0.93 -1.46
N ARG A 86 10.13 -0.03 -1.12
CA ARG A 86 11.54 -0.36 -1.01
C ARG A 86 12.17 0.34 0.16
N GLN A 87 12.86 -0.44 0.99
CA GLN A 87 13.66 0.10 2.08
C GLN A 87 15.00 0.59 1.52
N ARG A 88 15.39 1.81 1.91
CA ARG A 88 16.69 2.40 1.57
C ARG A 88 17.38 2.87 2.83
N ASN A 89 18.72 2.89 2.82
CA ASN A 89 19.52 3.53 3.85
C ASN A 89 19.55 5.06 3.66
N SER A 90 20.17 5.77 4.61
CA SER A 90 20.32 7.23 4.57
C SER A 90 21.12 7.78 3.38
N TYR A 91 21.85 6.92 2.68
CA TYR A 91 22.62 7.26 1.47
C TYR A 91 21.86 6.91 0.17
N GLY A 92 20.60 6.48 0.28
CA GLY A 92 19.77 6.06 -0.87
C GLY A 92 20.01 4.63 -1.34
N GLY A 93 20.97 3.90 -0.74
CA GLY A 93 21.24 2.50 -1.08
C GLY A 93 20.10 1.59 -0.69
N ALA A 94 19.70 0.69 -1.61
CA ALA A 94 18.63 -0.25 -1.38
C ALA A 94 19.01 -1.32 -0.34
N LEU A 95 18.12 -1.60 0.60
CA LEU A 95 18.27 -2.60 1.63
C LEU A 95 17.36 -3.83 1.40
N GLY A 96 16.33 -3.70 0.58
CA GLY A 96 15.41 -4.77 0.21
C GLY A 96 14.04 -4.25 -0.18
N ASP A 97 13.29 -5.10 -0.88
CA ASP A 97 11.94 -4.82 -1.31
C ASP A 97 10.91 -5.13 -0.21
N ILE A 98 9.82 -4.39 -0.23
CA ILE A 98 8.65 -4.65 0.60
C ILE A 98 7.56 -5.20 -0.33
N GLY A 99 7.09 -6.39 -0.04
CA GLY A 99 6.04 -7.06 -0.81
C GLY A 99 4.83 -7.42 0.02
N LEU A 100 3.72 -7.63 -0.64
CA LEU A 100 2.54 -8.29 -0.08
C LEU A 100 2.84 -9.79 0.19
N PRO A 101 2.01 -10.50 0.96
CA PRO A 101 2.03 -11.95 1.05
C PRO A 101 2.00 -12.62 -0.34
N GLU A 102 2.53 -13.84 -0.46
CA GLU A 102 2.75 -14.51 -1.74
C GLU A 102 1.52 -14.61 -2.64
N ASN A 103 0.35 -14.82 -2.06
CA ASN A 103 -0.91 -14.96 -2.80
C ASN A 103 -1.73 -13.66 -2.87
N ASP A 104 -1.08 -12.52 -2.67
CA ASP A 104 -1.73 -11.22 -2.66
C ASP A 104 -1.07 -10.24 -3.65
N THR A 105 -1.87 -9.34 -4.20
CA THR A 105 -1.44 -8.37 -5.20
C THR A 105 -1.99 -6.98 -4.90
N VAL A 106 -1.37 -5.96 -5.48
CA VAL A 106 -1.91 -4.60 -5.40
C VAL A 106 -3.30 -4.50 -6.03
N MET A 107 -3.58 -5.31 -7.05
CA MET A 107 -4.91 -5.35 -7.68
C MET A 107 -5.97 -5.86 -6.69
N ASN A 108 -5.66 -6.91 -5.92
CA ASN A 108 -6.57 -7.43 -4.89
C ASN A 108 -6.82 -6.41 -3.78
N ARG A 109 -5.76 -5.75 -3.29
CA ARG A 109 -5.89 -4.72 -2.24
C ARG A 109 -6.64 -3.50 -2.74
N THR A 110 -6.38 -3.06 -3.96
CA THR A 110 -7.10 -1.94 -4.57
C THR A 110 -8.57 -2.30 -4.79
N ARG A 111 -8.89 -3.51 -5.28
CA ARG A 111 -10.28 -3.96 -5.40
C ARG A 111 -11.02 -3.86 -4.06
N GLN A 112 -10.43 -4.37 -2.98
CA GLN A 112 -11.02 -4.29 -1.64
C GLN A 112 -11.24 -2.84 -1.19
N LEU A 113 -10.29 -1.94 -1.50
CA LEU A 113 -10.38 -0.52 -1.17
C LEU A 113 -11.51 0.18 -1.92
N ILE A 114 -11.67 -0.11 -3.21
CA ILE A 114 -12.76 0.41 -4.05
C ILE A 114 -14.13 -0.14 -3.58
N GLU A 115 -14.20 -1.44 -3.30
CA GLU A 115 -15.41 -2.07 -2.76
C GLU A 115 -15.85 -1.42 -1.45
N GLU A 116 -14.90 -1.19 -0.54
CA GLU A 116 -15.18 -0.50 0.71
C GLU A 116 -15.65 0.94 0.48
N GLY A 117 -15.02 1.66 -0.45
CA GLY A 117 -15.47 3.00 -0.86
C GLY A 117 -16.93 3.01 -1.32
N PHE A 118 -17.33 2.06 -2.16
CA PHE A 118 -18.72 1.95 -2.60
C PHE A 118 -19.66 1.51 -1.49
N ARG A 119 -19.26 0.60 -0.60
CA ARG A 119 -20.07 0.22 0.59
C ARG A 119 -20.35 1.44 1.48
N ARG A 120 -19.35 2.28 1.73
CA ARG A 120 -19.52 3.54 2.48
C ARG A 120 -20.47 4.52 1.79
N LYS A 121 -20.56 4.47 0.46
CA LYS A 121 -21.52 5.24 -0.34
C LYS A 121 -22.94 4.66 -0.32
N GLY A 122 -23.16 3.48 0.27
CA GLY A 122 -24.45 2.81 0.33
C GLY A 122 -24.73 1.90 -0.86
N TYR A 123 -23.71 1.42 -1.58
CA TYR A 123 -23.87 0.39 -2.62
C TYR A 123 -23.60 -1.01 -2.07
N ALA A 124 -24.38 -2.00 -2.54
CA ALA A 124 -23.99 -3.40 -2.43
C ALA A 124 -22.96 -3.74 -3.50
N ILE A 125 -22.03 -4.64 -3.20
CA ILE A 125 -21.09 -5.16 -4.21
C ILE A 125 -21.75 -6.39 -4.87
N GLY A 126 -21.92 -6.32 -6.18
CA GLY A 126 -22.52 -7.38 -6.99
C GLY A 126 -21.52 -8.07 -7.90
N THR A 127 -21.95 -9.20 -8.45
CA THR A 127 -21.17 -10.02 -9.39
C THR A 127 -21.70 -9.94 -10.83
N ASP A 128 -22.81 -9.25 -11.04
CA ASP A 128 -23.44 -9.12 -12.36
C ASP A 128 -22.80 -7.99 -13.17
N PRO A 129 -22.14 -8.29 -14.31
CA PRO A 129 -21.57 -7.27 -15.19
C PRO A 129 -22.63 -6.35 -15.83
N ALA A 130 -23.90 -6.77 -15.88
CA ALA A 130 -25.00 -5.97 -16.40
C ALA A 130 -25.64 -5.04 -15.35
N ALA A 131 -25.05 -4.92 -14.16
CA ALA A 131 -25.54 -4.02 -13.12
C ALA A 131 -25.62 -2.57 -13.63
N ALA A 132 -26.67 -1.84 -13.21
CA ALA A 132 -26.90 -0.44 -13.59
C ALA A 132 -25.73 0.49 -13.22
N THR A 133 -24.93 0.09 -12.23
CA THR A 133 -23.69 0.77 -11.88
C THR A 133 -22.52 -0.20 -12.01
N ALA A 134 -21.52 0.16 -12.80
CA ALA A 134 -20.28 -0.59 -12.95
C ALA A 134 -19.06 0.32 -12.78
N ALA A 135 -17.95 -0.24 -12.31
CA ALA A 135 -16.72 0.50 -12.14
C ALA A 135 -15.52 -0.32 -12.64
N THR A 136 -14.56 0.35 -13.29
CA THR A 136 -13.24 -0.18 -13.63
C THR A 136 -12.16 0.70 -13.02
N VAL A 137 -10.99 0.12 -12.76
CA VAL A 137 -9.92 0.80 -12.02
C VAL A 137 -8.59 0.57 -12.70
N VAL A 138 -7.82 1.64 -12.84
CA VAL A 138 -6.41 1.58 -13.24
C VAL A 138 -5.57 2.13 -12.09
N ILE A 139 -4.64 1.33 -11.59
CA ILE A 139 -3.73 1.69 -10.50
C ILE A 139 -2.56 2.44 -11.13
N ASP A 140 -2.43 3.73 -10.85
CA ASP A 140 -1.28 4.53 -11.27
C ASP A 140 -0.14 4.45 -10.24
N GLU A 141 -0.48 4.43 -8.93
CA GLU A 141 0.48 4.35 -7.83
C GLU A 141 -0.05 3.46 -6.70
N PHE A 142 0.82 2.64 -6.15
CA PHE A 142 0.63 1.88 -4.92
C PHE A 142 2.04 1.61 -4.39
N TRP A 143 2.58 2.61 -3.67
CA TRP A 143 3.99 2.62 -3.31
C TRP A 143 4.23 3.27 -1.97
N ALA A 144 5.18 2.69 -1.20
CA ALA A 144 5.64 3.29 0.03
C ALA A 144 7.17 3.39 0.07
N TRP A 145 7.63 4.43 0.73
CA TRP A 145 9.06 4.72 0.87
C TRP A 145 9.37 5.33 2.22
N VAL A 146 10.65 5.45 2.53
CA VAL A 146 11.14 6.15 3.73
C VAL A 146 11.91 7.39 3.33
N THR A 147 11.73 8.43 4.13
CA THR A 147 12.53 9.66 4.08
C THR A 147 13.22 9.80 5.44
N PRO A 148 14.57 9.63 5.52
CA PRO A 148 15.32 9.83 6.75
C PRO A 148 15.21 11.29 7.21
N GLY A 149 14.93 11.51 8.48
CA GLY A 149 14.99 12.81 9.13
C GLY A 149 16.01 12.81 10.27
N MET A 150 16.30 13.99 10.82
CA MET A 150 17.29 14.14 11.87
C MET A 150 16.93 13.37 13.16
N TRP A 151 15.66 13.34 13.52
CA TRP A 151 15.14 12.76 14.77
C TRP A 151 14.16 11.61 14.58
N SER A 152 13.68 11.41 13.37
CA SER A 152 12.71 10.38 13.05
C SER A 152 12.77 9.99 11.58
N ILE A 153 12.25 8.82 11.26
CA ILE A 153 12.07 8.33 9.88
C ILE A 153 10.62 8.58 9.49
N SER A 154 10.38 9.24 8.37
CA SER A 154 9.07 9.35 7.76
C SER A 154 8.81 8.12 6.88
N PHE A 155 7.70 7.43 7.12
CA PHE A 155 7.17 6.36 6.28
C PHE A 155 6.03 6.94 5.49
N GLU A 156 6.19 7.00 4.19
CA GLU A 156 5.24 7.60 3.28
C GLU A 156 4.59 6.52 2.44
N ALA A 157 3.28 6.61 2.24
CA ALA A 157 2.55 5.71 1.36
C ALA A 157 1.62 6.50 0.45
N ASN A 158 1.56 6.12 -0.82
CA ASN A 158 0.73 6.74 -1.83
C ASN A 158 -0.04 5.66 -2.60
N VAL A 159 -1.35 5.84 -2.72
CA VAL A 159 -2.24 5.01 -3.52
C VAL A 159 -3.04 5.92 -4.44
N THR A 160 -2.81 5.83 -5.74
CA THR A 160 -3.49 6.64 -6.75
C THR A 160 -4.10 5.75 -7.81
N CYS A 161 -5.39 5.95 -8.07
CA CYS A 161 -6.15 5.18 -9.05
C CYS A 161 -6.97 6.10 -9.96
N LYS A 162 -7.09 5.73 -11.23
CA LYS A 162 -8.15 6.21 -12.12
C LYS A 162 -9.34 5.27 -12.00
N LEU A 163 -10.45 5.82 -11.53
CA LEU A 163 -11.72 5.13 -11.37
C LEU A 163 -12.67 5.58 -12.47
N THR A 164 -13.13 4.66 -13.31
CA THR A 164 -14.18 4.92 -14.31
C THR A 164 -15.47 4.27 -13.83
N VAL A 165 -16.49 5.09 -13.61
CA VAL A 165 -17.82 4.65 -13.15
C VAL A 165 -18.84 4.88 -14.27
N THR A 166 -19.55 3.84 -14.65
CA THR A 166 -20.73 3.91 -15.52
C THR A 166 -21.96 3.68 -14.68
N LYS A 167 -22.89 4.63 -14.71
CA LYS A 167 -24.19 4.54 -14.03
C LYS A 167 -25.29 4.97 -14.99
N ASP A 168 -26.28 4.11 -15.18
CA ASP A 168 -27.41 4.37 -16.07
C ASP A 168 -26.98 4.83 -17.48
N GLY A 169 -25.91 4.20 -18.02
CA GLY A 169 -25.34 4.53 -19.33
C GLY A 169 -24.40 5.74 -19.34
N ASN A 170 -24.31 6.52 -18.27
CA ASN A 170 -23.42 7.68 -18.19
C ASN A 170 -22.07 7.28 -17.56
N THR A 171 -20.98 7.57 -18.26
CA THR A 171 -19.62 7.25 -17.82
C THR A 171 -18.87 8.48 -17.36
N LYS A 172 -18.25 8.40 -16.18
CA LYS A 172 -17.37 9.43 -15.62
C LYS A 172 -16.07 8.80 -15.16
N THR A 173 -14.96 9.51 -15.36
CA THR A 173 -13.63 9.08 -14.91
C THR A 173 -13.08 10.08 -13.89
N PHE A 174 -12.51 9.55 -12.81
CA PHE A 174 -11.96 10.31 -11.70
C PHE A 174 -10.57 9.83 -11.36
N THR A 175 -9.72 10.71 -10.84
CA THR A 175 -8.50 10.31 -10.14
C THR A 175 -8.77 10.41 -8.64
N VAL A 176 -8.55 9.31 -7.93
CA VAL A 176 -8.64 9.26 -6.47
C VAL A 176 -7.25 8.95 -5.93
N ARG A 177 -6.81 9.75 -4.96
CA ARG A 177 -5.50 9.61 -4.34
C ARG A 177 -5.64 9.57 -2.83
N GLY A 178 -4.96 8.62 -2.19
CA GLY A 178 -4.73 8.59 -0.76
C GLY A 178 -3.24 8.67 -0.48
N TYR A 179 -2.83 9.59 0.38
CA TYR A 179 -1.44 9.80 0.76
C TYR A 179 -1.33 10.02 2.26
N ALA A 180 -0.34 9.41 2.87
CA ALA A 180 -0.09 9.61 4.29
C ALA A 180 1.39 9.50 4.65
N ILE A 181 1.72 10.10 5.79
CA ILE A 181 3.04 10.04 6.44
C ILE A 181 2.85 9.52 7.86
N ASN A 182 3.57 8.44 8.19
CA ASN A 182 3.74 7.97 9.56
C ASN A 182 5.19 8.24 10.00
N LYS A 183 5.40 8.79 11.19
CA LYS A 183 6.73 9.01 11.76
C LYS A 183 7.07 7.90 12.74
N GLY A 184 8.29 7.36 12.64
CA GLY A 184 8.78 6.30 13.50
C GLY A 184 10.28 6.42 13.78
N GLN A 185 10.79 5.62 14.72
CA GLN A 185 12.21 5.60 15.10
C GLN A 185 12.99 4.50 14.39
N ALA A 186 12.33 3.49 13.87
CA ALA A 186 12.95 2.34 13.21
C ALA A 186 12.09 1.84 12.04
N ALA A 187 12.74 1.28 11.01
CA ALA A 187 12.09 0.72 9.82
C ALA A 187 11.47 -0.67 10.12
N THR A 188 10.43 -0.69 10.95
CA THR A 188 9.68 -1.89 11.34
C THR A 188 8.41 -2.07 10.51
N ASN A 189 7.93 -3.31 10.37
CA ASN A 189 6.67 -3.59 9.66
C ASN A 189 5.48 -2.78 10.19
N PRO A 190 5.27 -2.61 11.52
CA PRO A 190 4.17 -1.78 12.03
C PRO A 190 4.20 -0.33 11.54
N ASN A 191 5.38 0.28 11.35
CA ASN A 191 5.48 1.65 10.86
C ASN A 191 5.08 1.76 9.38
N TRP A 192 5.44 0.78 8.56
CA TRP A 192 5.00 0.68 7.17
C TRP A 192 3.49 0.43 7.07
N GLN A 193 2.95 -0.49 7.92
CA GLN A 193 1.52 -0.77 7.97
C GLN A 193 0.72 0.46 8.35
N LYS A 194 1.18 1.24 9.34
CA LYS A 194 0.53 2.50 9.74
C LYS A 194 0.50 3.53 8.61
N ALA A 195 1.57 3.64 7.83
CA ALA A 195 1.61 4.55 6.68
C ALA A 195 0.57 4.12 5.62
N TYR A 196 0.50 2.83 5.29
CA TYR A 196 -0.50 2.30 4.35
C TYR A 196 -1.92 2.44 4.89
N GLN A 197 -2.16 2.13 6.16
CA GLN A 197 -3.49 2.25 6.74
C GLN A 197 -3.98 3.71 6.67
N ALA A 198 -3.13 4.67 7.03
CA ALA A 198 -3.47 6.09 6.94
C ALA A 198 -3.67 6.56 5.48
N ALA A 199 -2.91 6.01 4.51
CA ALA A 199 -3.12 6.29 3.09
C ALA A 199 -4.44 5.70 2.57
N PHE A 200 -4.84 4.51 3.04
CA PHE A 200 -6.14 3.92 2.71
C PHE A 200 -7.29 4.72 3.30
N ASP A 201 -7.15 5.19 4.53
CA ASP A 201 -8.17 6.01 5.17
C ASP A 201 -8.34 7.35 4.43
N ASP A 202 -7.25 8.02 4.05
CA ASP A 202 -7.30 9.23 3.22
C ASP A 202 -7.89 8.93 1.84
N PHE A 203 -7.50 7.81 1.19
CA PHE A 203 -8.09 7.40 -0.09
C PHE A 203 -9.62 7.28 0.00
N LEU A 204 -10.14 6.65 1.05
CA LEU A 204 -11.58 6.48 1.25
C LEU A 204 -12.30 7.81 1.48
N VAL A 205 -11.67 8.77 2.16
CA VAL A 205 -12.20 10.13 2.32
C VAL A 205 -12.25 10.86 0.97
N GLN A 206 -11.17 10.77 0.17
CA GLN A 206 -11.12 11.39 -1.16
C GLN A 206 -12.09 10.70 -2.14
N PHE A 207 -12.23 9.38 -2.05
CA PHE A 207 -13.20 8.61 -2.81
C PHE A 207 -14.63 9.10 -2.54
N ASP A 208 -15.03 9.19 -1.26
CA ASP A 208 -16.36 9.69 -0.88
C ASP A 208 -16.60 11.10 -1.42
N ARG A 209 -15.67 12.02 -1.21
CA ARG A 209 -15.75 13.40 -1.71
C ARG A 209 -15.91 13.46 -3.22
N THR A 210 -15.09 12.69 -3.95
CA THR A 210 -15.06 12.68 -5.41
C THR A 210 -16.40 12.19 -5.99
N LEU A 211 -16.92 11.09 -5.46
CA LEU A 211 -18.19 10.54 -5.94
C LEU A 211 -19.38 11.43 -5.52
N THR A 212 -19.36 12.01 -4.32
CA THR A 212 -20.39 12.97 -3.89
C THR A 212 -20.46 14.17 -4.83
N ASN A 213 -19.31 14.77 -5.17
CA ASN A 213 -19.24 15.91 -6.09
C ASN A 213 -19.71 15.54 -7.52
N ALA A 214 -19.64 14.27 -7.88
CA ALA A 214 -20.10 13.76 -9.16
C ALA A 214 -21.59 13.37 -9.19
N GLY A 215 -22.27 13.44 -8.03
CA GLY A 215 -23.68 13.02 -7.92
C GLY A 215 -23.88 11.50 -7.88
N LEU A 216 -22.87 10.75 -7.40
CA LEU A 216 -22.87 9.29 -7.28
C LEU A 216 -23.03 8.82 -5.83
#